data_5434e3879dcf74ecf7213954ac0aeb9d
#
_entry.id   5434e3879dcf74ecf7213954ac0aeb9d
#
_cell.length_a   1.000
_cell.length_b   1.000
_cell.length_c   1.000
_cell.angle_alpha   90.00
_cell.angle_beta   90.00
_cell.angle_gamma   90.00
#
_symmetry.space_group_name_H-M   'P 1'
#
loop_
_entity.id
_entity.type
_entity.pdbx_description
1 polymer ?
#
loop_
_entity_poly.entity_id
_entity_poly.type
_entity_poly.pdbx_seq_one_letter_code
_entity_poly.pdbx_strand_id
1 'polypeptide(L)'
;MTTTPPPAAELSADEARRISLRAQGFLGAPDRRAGVRGVLRHLGAVQLDTISVLARSHELIPYARLGAVERRAVEDAYWTEGHSFEYWSHAACILPVEEWPHFAFRRRAYRARPQWHHDLPDGAYETVIGQLRAEGPLTATELGGAKNGGEWWDWSASKVAVERALMYGEVVCTERRGWKRVYDLAERAVPADLLRDEPDDAECLRRLVRLAGQALGVGTRSDIADYHRIRGEQFDAVVADSGLVPVRVEGWPKQAWADPEALATAPRGRHRTTLLSPFDSLIWERARTERIFGFTHRLEAYVPKPKRIHGYFAMPLLSGGRLLGRVDPAREGTTLVARQVSLESAKAVEPMARALLEAAEWVGCDAVRVERVDRPELTAALVAALG
;
A
#
# COMPACT_ATOMS: atom_id res chain seq x y z
N MET A 1 -26.67 -3.06 24.81
CA MET A 1 -25.88 -4.27 24.46
C MET A 1 -26.32 -4.64 23.05
N THR A 2 -25.57 -4.27 22.04
CA THR A 2 -25.81 -4.69 20.67
C THR A 2 -25.39 -6.16 20.56
N THR A 3 -26.35 -7.06 20.44
CA THR A 3 -26.08 -8.47 20.16
C THR A 3 -25.43 -8.59 18.79
N THR A 4 -24.18 -9.01 18.77
CA THR A 4 -23.50 -9.34 17.51
C THR A 4 -24.31 -10.41 16.78
N PRO A 5 -24.65 -10.24 15.50
CA PRO A 5 -25.39 -11.24 14.75
C PRO A 5 -24.59 -12.56 14.71
N PRO A 6 -25.26 -13.72 14.63
CA PRO A 6 -24.58 -14.99 14.52
C PRO A 6 -23.69 -15.01 13.27
N PRO A 7 -22.53 -15.72 13.30
CA PRO A 7 -21.65 -15.80 12.15
C PRO A 7 -22.35 -16.48 10.96
N ALA A 8 -22.19 -15.89 9.77
CA ALA A 8 -22.74 -16.44 8.52
C ALA A 8 -21.96 -17.67 8.03
N ALA A 9 -20.68 -17.81 8.44
CA ALA A 9 -19.84 -18.97 8.12
C ALA A 9 -18.75 -19.18 9.18
N GLU A 10 -18.31 -20.42 9.28
CA GLU A 10 -17.09 -20.79 10.00
C GLU A 10 -16.01 -21.16 8.99
N LEU A 11 -14.82 -20.63 9.16
CA LEU A 11 -13.67 -20.83 8.28
C LEU A 11 -12.53 -21.46 9.06
N SER A 12 -11.85 -22.43 8.47
CA SER A 12 -10.55 -22.85 8.96
C SER A 12 -9.49 -21.74 8.77
N ALA A 13 -8.41 -21.80 9.52
CA ALA A 13 -7.29 -20.86 9.33
C ALA A 13 -6.69 -20.93 7.93
N ASP A 14 -6.70 -22.13 7.29
CA ASP A 14 -6.21 -22.33 5.92
C ASP A 14 -7.14 -21.67 4.88
N GLU A 15 -8.44 -21.81 5.03
CA GLU A 15 -9.42 -21.15 4.16
C GLU A 15 -9.31 -19.62 4.27
N ALA A 16 -9.26 -19.09 5.48
CA ALA A 16 -9.08 -17.65 5.70
C ALA A 16 -7.80 -17.10 5.04
N ARG A 17 -6.69 -17.85 5.14
CA ARG A 17 -5.43 -17.49 4.45
C ARG A 17 -5.59 -17.51 2.94
N ARG A 18 -6.22 -18.53 2.37
CA ARG A 18 -6.44 -18.66 0.92
C ARG A 18 -7.39 -17.59 0.39
N ILE A 19 -8.44 -17.24 1.13
CA ILE A 19 -9.35 -16.13 0.83
C ILE A 19 -8.55 -14.83 0.79
N SER A 20 -7.73 -14.56 1.81
CA SER A 20 -6.90 -13.37 1.86
C SER A 20 -5.89 -13.29 0.71
N LEU A 21 -5.25 -14.40 0.36
CA LEU A 21 -4.31 -14.45 -0.77
C LEU A 21 -5.01 -14.19 -2.11
N ARG A 22 -6.22 -14.71 -2.30
CA ARG A 22 -7.01 -14.46 -3.50
C ARG A 22 -7.45 -13.00 -3.58
N ALA A 23 -8.00 -12.48 -2.50
CA ALA A 23 -8.42 -11.09 -2.37
C ALA A 23 -7.27 -10.09 -2.56
N GLN A 24 -6.04 -10.50 -2.31
CA GLN A 24 -4.84 -9.69 -2.51
C GLN A 24 -4.13 -9.98 -3.85
N GLY A 25 -4.71 -10.82 -4.72
CA GLY A 25 -4.17 -11.10 -6.07
C GLY A 25 -2.99 -12.07 -6.11
N PHE A 26 -2.78 -12.89 -5.07
CA PHE A 26 -1.68 -13.85 -4.99
C PHE A 26 -2.09 -15.31 -5.19
N LEU A 27 -3.37 -15.57 -5.41
CA LEU A 27 -3.91 -16.89 -5.69
C LEU A 27 -4.79 -16.84 -6.93
N GLY A 28 -4.45 -17.62 -7.94
CA GLY A 28 -5.09 -17.62 -9.26
C GLY A 28 -4.22 -16.98 -10.33
N ALA A 29 -4.75 -16.88 -11.53
CA ALA A 29 -4.07 -16.18 -12.63
C ALA A 29 -4.17 -14.66 -12.42
N PRO A 30 -3.06 -13.91 -12.58
CA PRO A 30 -3.12 -12.46 -12.55
C PRO A 30 -3.89 -11.92 -13.76
N ASP A 31 -4.76 -10.95 -13.53
CA ASP A 31 -5.40 -10.23 -14.63
C ASP A 31 -4.43 -9.23 -15.28
N ARG A 32 -3.64 -9.75 -16.20
CA ARG A 32 -2.65 -8.95 -16.94
C ARG A 32 -3.29 -7.95 -17.91
N ARG A 33 -4.56 -8.15 -18.29
CA ARG A 33 -5.28 -7.21 -19.19
C ARG A 33 -5.69 -5.96 -18.43
N ALA A 34 -6.17 -6.11 -17.21
CA ALA A 34 -6.46 -4.99 -16.34
C ALA A 34 -5.18 -4.26 -15.88
N GLY A 35 -4.03 -4.98 -15.88
CA GLY A 35 -2.72 -4.42 -15.62
C GLY A 35 -2.59 -3.72 -14.27
N VAL A 36 -1.73 -2.69 -14.21
CA VAL A 36 -1.46 -1.93 -12.98
C VAL A 36 -2.72 -1.22 -12.45
N ARG A 37 -3.54 -0.69 -13.33
CA ARG A 37 -4.82 -0.06 -12.94
C ARG A 37 -5.79 -1.06 -12.34
N GLY A 38 -5.81 -2.28 -12.88
CA GLY A 38 -6.59 -3.37 -12.32
C GLY A 38 -6.13 -3.74 -10.91
N VAL A 39 -4.83 -3.79 -10.67
CA VAL A 39 -4.26 -3.99 -9.33
C VAL A 39 -4.69 -2.87 -8.37
N LEU A 40 -4.61 -1.61 -8.81
CA LEU A 40 -5.03 -0.47 -7.99
C LEU A 40 -6.53 -0.55 -7.62
N ARG A 41 -7.41 -0.78 -8.59
CA ARG A 41 -8.86 -0.92 -8.35
C ARG A 41 -9.18 -2.10 -7.44
N HIS A 42 -8.48 -3.21 -7.63
CA HIS A 42 -8.68 -4.41 -6.82
C HIS A 42 -8.27 -4.22 -5.36
N LEU A 43 -7.16 -3.51 -5.12
CA LEU A 43 -6.68 -3.22 -3.78
C LEU A 43 -7.34 -1.97 -3.15
N GLY A 44 -7.83 -1.05 -3.96
CA GLY A 44 -8.39 0.22 -3.49
C GLY A 44 -7.38 1.22 -2.91
N ALA A 45 -6.14 0.78 -2.62
CA ALA A 45 -5.08 1.65 -2.13
C ALA A 45 -3.70 1.03 -2.38
N VAL A 46 -2.75 1.84 -2.84
CA VAL A 46 -1.34 1.49 -3.01
C VAL A 46 -0.49 2.50 -2.25
N GLN A 47 0.21 2.05 -1.22
CA GLN A 47 1.00 2.94 -0.39
C GLN A 47 2.22 3.51 -1.14
N LEU A 48 2.39 4.82 -1.00
CA LEU A 48 3.57 5.56 -1.45
C LEU A 48 4.60 5.65 -0.31
N ASP A 49 5.86 5.43 -0.64
CA ASP A 49 6.97 5.66 0.28
C ASP A 49 8.21 6.19 -0.44
N THR A 50 9.02 6.95 0.28
CA THR A 50 10.26 7.52 -0.24
C THR A 50 11.40 6.52 -0.32
N ILE A 51 11.33 5.43 0.45
CA ILE A 51 12.35 4.37 0.45
C ILE A 51 12.34 3.68 -0.92
N SER A 52 13.50 3.68 -1.56
CA SER A 52 13.71 3.05 -2.86
C SER A 52 14.97 2.20 -2.79
N VAL A 53 14.81 0.90 -2.58
CA VAL A 53 15.92 -0.06 -2.49
C VAL A 53 16.11 -0.81 -3.81
N LEU A 54 15.15 -1.62 -4.23
CA LEU A 54 15.09 -2.17 -5.59
C LEU A 54 14.26 -1.26 -6.49
N ALA A 55 13.10 -0.90 -6.01
CA ALA A 55 12.13 0.00 -6.59
C ALA A 55 11.31 0.65 -5.47
N ARG A 56 10.43 1.59 -5.78
CA ARG A 56 9.53 2.19 -4.79
C ARG A 56 8.32 1.28 -4.52
N SER A 57 7.65 1.51 -3.40
CA SER A 57 6.51 0.69 -2.97
C SER A 57 5.43 0.56 -4.04
N HIS A 58 5.06 1.67 -4.71
CA HIS A 58 4.03 1.68 -5.75
C HIS A 58 4.42 0.91 -7.02
N GLU A 59 5.71 0.66 -7.26
CA GLU A 59 6.22 -0.20 -8.32
C GLU A 59 6.28 -1.67 -7.87
N LEU A 60 6.72 -1.91 -6.63
CA LEU A 60 6.85 -3.26 -6.04
C LEU A 60 5.50 -3.96 -5.86
N ILE A 61 4.42 -3.22 -5.57
CA ILE A 61 3.09 -3.80 -5.35
C ILE A 61 2.50 -4.43 -6.62
N PRO A 62 2.46 -3.75 -7.80
CA PRO A 62 2.04 -4.40 -9.04
C PRO A 62 3.04 -5.46 -9.51
N TYR A 63 4.36 -5.25 -9.35
CA TYR A 63 5.36 -6.27 -9.64
C TYR A 63 5.08 -7.59 -8.89
N ALA A 64 4.81 -7.52 -7.60
CA ALA A 64 4.55 -8.70 -6.79
C ALA A 64 3.36 -9.53 -7.31
N ARG A 65 2.39 -8.90 -7.99
CA ARG A 65 1.17 -9.56 -8.51
C ARG A 65 1.28 -9.95 -9.98
N LEU A 66 1.80 -9.06 -10.81
CA LEU A 66 1.83 -9.21 -12.26
C LEU A 66 3.15 -9.80 -12.80
N GLY A 67 4.22 -9.76 -12.01
CA GLY A 67 5.58 -10.05 -12.45
C GLY A 67 6.30 -8.81 -12.97
N ALA A 68 7.32 -9.01 -13.79
CA ALA A 68 8.06 -7.92 -14.41
C ALA A 68 7.14 -7.04 -15.26
N VAL A 69 6.82 -5.86 -14.71
CA VAL A 69 6.05 -4.80 -15.37
C VAL A 69 7.00 -3.66 -15.64
N GLU A 70 6.97 -3.10 -16.84
CA GLU A 70 7.79 -1.96 -17.18
C GLU A 70 7.51 -0.79 -16.21
N ARG A 71 8.56 -0.24 -15.60
CA ARG A 71 8.42 0.80 -14.56
C ARG A 71 7.72 2.05 -15.08
N ARG A 72 7.99 2.44 -16.34
CA ARG A 72 7.30 3.55 -16.97
C ARG A 72 5.79 3.28 -17.11
N ALA A 73 5.41 2.06 -17.48
CA ALA A 73 4.00 1.68 -17.54
C ALA A 73 3.29 1.75 -16.18
N VAL A 74 4.04 1.54 -15.08
CA VAL A 74 3.51 1.76 -13.72
C VAL A 74 3.25 3.24 -13.44
N GLU A 75 4.20 4.11 -13.78
CA GLU A 75 4.06 5.56 -13.64
C GLU A 75 2.88 6.08 -14.49
N ASP A 76 2.82 5.69 -15.77
CA ASP A 76 1.74 6.07 -16.67
C ASP A 76 0.36 5.58 -16.19
N ALA A 77 0.30 4.39 -15.58
CA ALA A 77 -0.95 3.87 -15.04
C ALA A 77 -1.49 4.67 -13.87
N TYR A 78 -0.60 5.21 -13.03
CA TYR A 78 -1.00 5.94 -11.82
C TYR A 78 -1.21 7.44 -12.06
N TRP A 79 -0.35 8.08 -12.87
CA TRP A 79 -0.39 9.53 -13.05
C TRP A 79 -0.95 10.00 -14.40
N THR A 80 -1.64 9.13 -15.14
CA THR A 80 -2.49 9.60 -16.25
C THR A 80 -3.74 10.25 -15.67
N GLU A 81 -4.07 11.43 -16.18
CA GLU A 81 -5.22 12.23 -15.76
C GLU A 81 -6.51 11.42 -15.67
N GLY A 82 -7.27 11.63 -14.60
CA GLY A 82 -8.58 11.03 -14.38
C GLY A 82 -8.56 9.55 -13.99
N HIS A 83 -7.43 8.94 -13.65
CA HIS A 83 -7.38 7.52 -13.27
C HIS A 83 -7.11 7.26 -11.80
N SER A 84 -6.38 8.12 -11.14
CA SER A 84 -6.06 7.99 -9.72
C SER A 84 -5.81 9.34 -9.08
N PHE A 85 -5.71 9.36 -7.77
CA PHE A 85 -5.28 10.52 -7.00
C PHE A 85 -4.43 10.09 -5.82
N GLU A 86 -3.50 10.96 -5.38
CA GLU A 86 -2.75 10.76 -4.16
C GLU A 86 -3.51 11.35 -2.96
N TYR A 87 -3.72 10.54 -1.94
CA TYR A 87 -4.37 11.02 -0.72
C TYR A 87 -3.97 10.19 0.51
N TRP A 88 -4.36 10.68 1.68
CA TRP A 88 -4.18 9.97 2.94
C TRP A 88 -5.24 8.87 3.10
N SER A 89 -4.82 7.62 3.12
CA SER A 89 -5.62 6.43 3.39
C SER A 89 -4.98 5.64 4.54
N HIS A 90 -4.38 4.48 4.29
CA HIS A 90 -3.55 3.78 5.29
C HIS A 90 -2.34 4.64 5.71
N ALA A 91 -1.72 5.24 4.73
CA ALA A 91 -0.68 6.26 4.80
C ALA A 91 -0.89 7.21 3.60
N ALA A 92 0.14 7.85 3.08
CA ALA A 92 0.09 8.45 1.74
C ALA A 92 -0.07 7.32 0.71
N CYS A 93 -1.15 7.33 -0.05
CA CYS A 93 -1.50 6.29 -1.01
C CYS A 93 -1.89 6.89 -2.36
N ILE A 94 -1.73 6.08 -3.41
CA ILE A 94 -2.45 6.22 -4.67
C ILE A 94 -3.78 5.50 -4.51
N LEU A 95 -4.86 6.13 -4.91
CA LEU A 95 -6.23 5.65 -4.79
C LEU A 95 -6.91 5.71 -6.16
N PRO A 96 -7.83 4.79 -6.50
CA PRO A 96 -8.64 4.89 -7.71
C PRO A 96 -9.44 6.19 -7.70
N VAL A 97 -9.53 6.89 -8.84
CA VAL A 97 -10.25 8.16 -8.90
C VAL A 97 -11.75 8.01 -8.60
N GLU A 98 -12.31 6.85 -8.89
CA GLU A 98 -13.70 6.49 -8.59
C GLU A 98 -14.02 6.56 -7.09
N GLU A 99 -13.02 6.47 -6.24
CA GLU A 99 -13.17 6.58 -4.78
C GLU A 99 -13.00 8.03 -4.26
N TRP A 100 -12.78 9.00 -5.15
CA TRP A 100 -12.69 10.41 -4.76
C TRP A 100 -13.84 10.88 -3.87
N PRO A 101 -15.11 10.63 -4.19
CA PRO A 101 -16.24 11.07 -3.34
C PRO A 101 -16.15 10.51 -1.92
N HIS A 102 -15.74 9.26 -1.76
CA HIS A 102 -15.76 8.56 -0.48
C HIS A 102 -14.67 9.01 0.51
N PHE A 103 -13.72 9.84 0.04
CA PHE A 103 -12.78 10.53 0.93
C PHE A 103 -13.27 11.94 1.35
N ALA A 104 -14.48 12.35 0.98
CA ALA A 104 -15.07 13.63 1.38
C ALA A 104 -15.13 13.80 2.89
N PHE A 105 -15.48 12.74 3.66
CA PHE A 105 -15.47 12.78 5.13
C PHE A 105 -14.13 13.23 5.70
N ARG A 106 -13.02 12.81 5.08
CA ARG A 106 -11.66 13.15 5.53
C ARG A 106 -11.30 14.58 5.14
N ARG A 107 -11.69 15.02 3.95
CA ARG A 107 -11.55 16.42 3.53
C ARG A 107 -12.31 17.37 4.46
N ARG A 108 -13.57 17.02 4.82
CA ARG A 108 -14.37 17.75 5.81
C ARG A 108 -13.69 17.79 7.18
N ALA A 109 -13.19 16.65 7.65
CA ALA A 109 -12.46 16.56 8.92
C ALA A 109 -11.19 17.43 8.93
N TYR A 110 -10.46 17.50 7.82
CA TYR A 110 -9.29 18.38 7.71
C TYR A 110 -9.66 19.85 7.71
N ARG A 111 -10.73 20.25 7.00
CA ARG A 111 -11.22 21.64 7.01
C ARG A 111 -11.72 22.10 8.39
N ALA A 112 -12.34 21.20 9.12
CA ALA A 112 -12.84 21.46 10.48
C ALA A 112 -11.75 21.46 11.56
N ARG A 113 -10.49 21.15 11.22
CA ARG A 113 -9.40 21.04 12.19
C ARG A 113 -9.03 22.42 12.74
N PRO A 114 -9.14 22.67 14.06
CA PRO A 114 -8.93 23.99 14.64
C PRO A 114 -7.46 24.43 14.65
N GLN A 115 -6.53 23.47 14.63
CA GLN A 115 -5.09 23.76 14.67
C GLN A 115 -4.34 22.88 13.67
N TRP A 116 -3.34 23.47 13.02
CA TRP A 116 -2.39 22.81 12.14
C TRP A 116 -0.98 22.86 12.75
N HIS A 117 -0.13 21.90 12.40
CA HIS A 117 1.26 21.86 12.91
C HIS A 117 2.12 23.05 12.45
N HIS A 118 1.72 23.71 11.37
CA HIS A 118 2.42 24.86 10.81
C HIS A 118 1.43 26.02 10.65
N ASP A 119 1.84 27.18 11.12
CA ASP A 119 1.11 28.41 10.86
C ASP A 119 1.23 28.79 9.39
N LEU A 120 0.19 29.39 8.85
CA LEU A 120 0.15 29.86 7.48
C LEU A 120 -0.05 31.37 7.50
N PRO A 121 0.89 32.15 6.94
CA PRO A 121 0.72 33.60 6.81
C PRO A 121 -0.55 33.95 6.02
N ASP A 122 -1.16 35.06 6.37
CA ASP A 122 -2.35 35.59 5.67
C ASP A 122 -2.08 35.76 4.18
N GLY A 123 -3.02 35.32 3.35
CA GLY A 123 -2.92 35.40 1.90
C GLY A 123 -2.02 34.37 1.21
N ALA A 124 -1.25 33.56 1.96
CA ALA A 124 -0.36 32.58 1.36
C ALA A 124 -1.12 31.43 0.67
N TYR A 125 -2.28 31.07 1.19
CA TYR A 125 -3.15 30.05 0.60
C TYR A 125 -3.72 30.53 -0.74
N GLU A 126 -4.33 31.70 -0.74
CA GLU A 126 -4.92 32.37 -1.92
C GLU A 126 -3.86 32.59 -3.01
N THR A 127 -2.65 32.96 -2.62
CA THR A 127 -1.52 33.14 -3.53
C THR A 127 -1.20 31.84 -4.26
N VAL A 128 -1.07 30.71 -3.54
CA VAL A 128 -0.77 29.40 -4.14
C VAL A 128 -1.90 28.93 -5.07
N ILE A 129 -3.15 29.05 -4.64
CA ILE A 129 -4.30 28.69 -5.49
C ILE A 129 -4.38 29.59 -6.73
N GLY A 130 -4.17 30.89 -6.56
CA GLY A 130 -4.13 31.86 -7.67
C GLY A 130 -3.02 31.54 -8.68
N GLN A 131 -1.86 31.19 -8.20
CA GLN A 131 -0.72 30.83 -9.05
C GLN A 131 -0.99 29.54 -9.85
N LEU A 132 -1.49 28.48 -9.20
CA LEU A 132 -1.92 27.25 -9.90
C LEU A 132 -3.00 27.53 -10.95
N ARG A 133 -3.94 28.45 -10.64
CA ARG A 133 -4.99 28.82 -11.59
C ARG A 133 -4.44 29.54 -12.82
N ALA A 134 -3.46 30.39 -12.65
CA ALA A 134 -2.85 31.20 -13.70
C ALA A 134 -1.84 30.43 -14.55
N GLU A 135 -0.99 29.61 -13.91
CA GLU A 135 0.20 29.01 -14.54
C GLU A 135 0.04 27.51 -14.84
N GLY A 136 -0.97 26.85 -14.25
CA GLY A 136 -1.18 25.40 -14.41
C GLY A 136 -0.44 24.56 -13.36
N PRO A 137 -0.09 23.29 -13.69
CA PRO A 137 0.52 22.37 -12.75
C PRO A 137 1.93 22.78 -12.32
N LEU A 138 2.19 22.89 -11.02
CA LEU A 138 3.45 23.34 -10.44
C LEU A 138 3.91 22.43 -9.28
N THR A 139 5.23 22.31 -9.12
CA THR A 139 5.84 21.73 -7.91
C THR A 139 5.82 22.72 -6.76
N ALA A 140 5.95 22.24 -5.52
CA ALA A 140 6.10 23.13 -4.37
C ALA A 140 7.29 24.08 -4.49
N THR A 141 8.35 23.71 -5.21
CA THR A 141 9.52 24.56 -5.44
C THR A 141 9.19 25.71 -6.41
N GLU A 142 8.43 25.44 -7.47
CA GLU A 142 7.97 26.45 -8.44
C GLU A 142 6.95 27.40 -7.79
N LEU A 143 6.16 26.93 -6.83
CA LEU A 143 5.28 27.77 -5.99
C LEU A 143 6.03 28.63 -4.95
N GLY A 144 7.35 28.78 -5.07
CA GLY A 144 8.15 29.55 -4.12
C GLY A 144 8.55 28.78 -2.85
N GLY A 145 8.37 27.46 -2.85
CA GLY A 145 8.67 26.58 -1.72
C GLY A 145 10.14 26.15 -1.58
N ALA A 146 11.09 26.93 -2.12
CA ALA A 146 12.51 26.65 -1.95
C ALA A 146 12.92 26.78 -0.47
N LYS A 147 13.72 25.85 0.04
CA LYS A 147 14.28 25.94 1.39
C LYS A 147 15.36 27.04 1.44
N ASN A 148 15.17 27.99 2.32
CA ASN A 148 16.17 29.02 2.64
C ASN A 148 17.12 28.59 3.77
N GLY A 149 17.49 27.30 3.86
CA GLY A 149 18.19 26.72 5.00
C GLY A 149 17.24 26.41 6.14
N GLY A 150 17.58 25.48 7.02
CA GLY A 150 16.73 25.05 8.13
C GLY A 150 16.60 23.54 8.21
N GLU A 151 15.96 23.04 9.27
CA GLU A 151 15.77 21.61 9.46
C GLU A 151 14.81 21.02 8.42
N TRP A 152 14.82 19.70 8.22
CA TRP A 152 14.05 19.06 7.14
C TRP A 152 12.52 19.22 7.28
N TRP A 153 12.04 19.55 8.47
CA TRP A 153 10.63 19.85 8.77
C TRP A 153 10.26 21.33 8.68
N ASP A 154 11.25 22.22 8.40
CA ASP A 154 11.01 23.64 8.23
C ASP A 154 10.43 23.91 6.82
N TRP A 155 9.11 23.95 6.76
CA TRP A 155 8.39 24.13 5.51
C TRP A 155 8.16 25.60 5.22
N SER A 156 8.37 26.00 3.95
CA SER A 156 7.98 27.34 3.49
C SER A 156 6.45 27.52 3.52
N ALA A 157 5.99 28.76 3.59
CA ALA A 157 4.56 29.08 3.56
C ALA A 157 3.85 28.48 2.35
N SER A 158 4.46 28.54 1.15
CA SER A 158 3.91 27.94 -0.06
C SER A 158 3.78 26.41 0.03
N LYS A 159 4.77 25.75 0.66
CA LYS A 159 4.70 24.29 0.88
C LYS A 159 3.58 23.93 1.86
N VAL A 160 3.42 24.68 2.95
CA VAL A 160 2.32 24.49 3.92
C VAL A 160 0.99 24.72 3.22
N ALA A 161 0.85 25.79 2.44
CA ALA A 161 -0.37 26.14 1.73
C ALA A 161 -0.80 25.05 0.75
N VAL A 162 0.09 24.59 -0.12
CA VAL A 162 -0.25 23.57 -1.13
C VAL A 162 -0.54 22.20 -0.51
N GLU A 163 0.14 21.79 0.56
CA GLU A 163 -0.17 20.55 1.26
C GLU A 163 -1.52 20.66 2.00
N ARG A 164 -1.86 21.84 2.53
CA ARG A 164 -3.19 22.10 3.11
C ARG A 164 -4.28 22.02 2.06
N ALA A 165 -4.06 22.61 0.88
CA ALA A 165 -4.96 22.54 -0.25
C ALA A 165 -5.16 21.09 -0.76
N LEU A 166 -4.09 20.28 -0.76
CA LEU A 166 -4.16 18.85 -1.05
C LEU A 166 -5.04 18.11 -0.01
N MET A 167 -4.86 18.40 1.27
CA MET A 167 -5.68 17.78 2.32
C MET A 167 -7.15 18.20 2.24
N TYR A 168 -7.42 19.43 1.79
CA TYR A 168 -8.78 19.93 1.56
C TYR A 168 -9.41 19.39 0.27
N GLY A 169 -8.59 18.82 -0.63
CA GLY A 169 -9.02 18.32 -1.93
C GLY A 169 -9.28 19.43 -2.95
N GLU A 170 -8.68 20.60 -2.78
CA GLU A 170 -8.72 21.71 -3.75
C GLU A 170 -7.61 21.56 -4.80
N VAL A 171 -6.53 20.88 -4.45
CA VAL A 171 -5.49 20.46 -5.36
C VAL A 171 -5.27 18.94 -5.28
N VAL A 172 -4.71 18.38 -6.35
CA VAL A 172 -4.28 16.99 -6.44
C VAL A 172 -2.84 16.91 -6.95
N CYS A 173 -2.19 15.76 -6.73
CA CYS A 173 -0.92 15.43 -7.37
C CYS A 173 -1.21 14.79 -8.72
N THR A 174 -0.80 15.42 -9.81
CA THR A 174 -1.04 14.94 -11.18
C THR A 174 0.13 14.16 -11.77
N GLU A 175 1.34 14.38 -11.27
CA GLU A 175 2.54 13.63 -11.64
C GLU A 175 3.65 13.78 -10.58
N ARG A 176 4.74 13.05 -10.76
CA ARG A 176 5.94 13.22 -9.94
C ARG A 176 7.18 13.46 -10.80
N ARG A 177 7.82 14.64 -10.61
CA ARG A 177 9.08 15.02 -11.27
C ARG A 177 10.24 14.81 -10.29
N GLY A 178 11.10 13.82 -10.53
CA GLY A 178 12.18 13.48 -9.59
C GLY A 178 11.67 13.21 -8.18
N TRP A 179 10.53 12.54 -8.07
CA TRP A 179 9.80 12.23 -6.83
C TRP A 179 9.15 13.44 -6.13
N LYS A 180 9.27 14.66 -6.65
CA LYS A 180 8.50 15.82 -6.17
C LYS A 180 7.08 15.77 -6.75
N ARG A 181 6.08 16.05 -5.92
CA ARG A 181 4.70 16.21 -6.40
C ARG A 181 4.59 17.42 -7.30
N VAL A 182 3.87 17.26 -8.39
CA VAL A 182 3.33 18.33 -9.20
C VAL A 182 1.86 18.47 -8.84
N TYR A 183 1.47 19.65 -8.43
CA TYR A 183 0.11 19.94 -7.97
C TYR A 183 -0.66 20.67 -9.05
N ASP A 184 -1.91 20.30 -9.25
CA ASP A 184 -2.87 21.06 -10.03
C ASP A 184 -4.21 21.15 -9.30
N LEU A 185 -5.09 22.04 -9.75
CA LEU A 185 -6.42 22.19 -9.20
C LEU A 185 -7.24 20.92 -9.41
N ALA A 186 -7.95 20.49 -8.37
CA ALA A 186 -8.80 19.30 -8.43
C ALA A 186 -9.89 19.44 -9.52
N GLU A 187 -10.39 20.66 -9.76
CA GLU A 187 -11.38 20.96 -10.80
C GLU A 187 -10.91 20.71 -12.24
N ARG A 188 -9.59 20.60 -12.45
CA ARG A 188 -9.00 20.25 -13.75
C ARG A 188 -8.69 18.76 -13.89
N ALA A 189 -8.30 18.11 -12.80
CA ALA A 189 -7.72 16.77 -12.84
C ALA A 189 -8.69 15.65 -12.43
N VAL A 190 -9.73 15.98 -11.66
CA VAL A 190 -10.75 15.01 -11.21
C VAL A 190 -11.97 15.12 -12.13
N PRO A 191 -12.53 14.00 -12.62
CA PRO A 191 -13.77 14.03 -13.40
C PRO A 191 -14.89 14.81 -12.69
N ALA A 192 -15.58 15.66 -13.43
CA ALA A 192 -16.51 16.65 -12.89
C ALA A 192 -17.72 16.03 -12.17
N ASP A 193 -18.14 14.85 -12.54
CA ASP A 193 -19.19 14.07 -11.85
C ASP A 193 -18.71 13.60 -10.47
N LEU A 194 -17.51 13.06 -10.39
CA LEU A 194 -16.90 12.62 -9.13
C LEU A 194 -16.55 13.81 -8.21
N LEU A 195 -16.16 14.95 -8.80
CA LEU A 195 -15.84 16.14 -8.03
C LEU A 195 -17.09 16.74 -7.33
N ARG A 196 -18.26 16.61 -7.97
CA ARG A 196 -19.55 17.10 -7.43
C ARG A 196 -20.26 16.11 -6.54
N ASP A 197 -19.84 14.84 -6.55
CA ASP A 197 -20.42 13.82 -5.70
C ASP A 197 -19.85 13.94 -4.28
N GLU A 198 -20.68 14.38 -3.33
CA GLU A 198 -20.30 14.58 -1.94
C GLU A 198 -21.22 13.78 -0.99
N PRO A 199 -21.03 12.45 -0.91
CA PRO A 199 -21.79 11.62 0.00
C PRO A 199 -21.54 12.04 1.46
N ASP A 200 -22.50 11.74 2.33
CA ASP A 200 -22.34 11.99 3.77
C ASP A 200 -21.24 11.11 4.39
N ASP A 201 -20.88 11.38 5.63
CA ASP A 201 -19.79 10.65 6.31
C ASP A 201 -20.13 9.17 6.49
N ALA A 202 -21.40 8.83 6.71
CA ALA A 202 -21.82 7.43 6.89
C ALA A 202 -21.69 6.65 5.59
N GLU A 203 -22.08 7.22 4.45
CA GLU A 203 -21.91 6.60 3.13
C GLU A 203 -20.43 6.45 2.76
N CYS A 204 -19.62 7.49 2.98
CA CYS A 204 -18.17 7.43 2.80
C CYS A 204 -17.58 6.26 3.59
N LEU A 205 -17.87 6.16 4.86
CA LEU A 205 -17.34 5.12 5.76
C LEU A 205 -17.85 3.73 5.37
N ARG A 206 -19.11 3.59 5.01
CA ARG A 206 -19.72 2.33 4.57
C ARG A 206 -19.00 1.80 3.33
N ARG A 207 -18.79 2.66 2.34
CA ARG A 207 -18.06 2.32 1.11
C ARG A 207 -16.63 1.88 1.41
N LEU A 208 -15.89 2.64 2.23
CA LEU A 208 -14.50 2.34 2.57
C LEU A 208 -14.36 1.06 3.41
N VAL A 209 -15.29 0.79 4.31
CA VAL A 209 -15.35 -0.48 5.06
C VAL A 209 -15.56 -1.66 4.12
N ARG A 210 -16.48 -1.52 3.15
CA ARG A 210 -16.70 -2.55 2.13
C ARG A 210 -15.45 -2.79 1.28
N LEU A 211 -14.82 -1.74 0.76
CA LEU A 211 -13.59 -1.85 -0.04
C LEU A 211 -12.46 -2.53 0.74
N ALA A 212 -12.26 -2.14 2.00
CA ALA A 212 -11.26 -2.78 2.85
C ALA A 212 -11.56 -4.28 3.06
N GLY A 213 -12.84 -4.64 3.28
CA GLY A 213 -13.26 -6.03 3.40
C GLY A 213 -13.03 -6.82 2.11
N GLN A 214 -13.33 -6.24 0.96
CA GLN A 214 -13.07 -6.83 -0.36
C GLN A 214 -11.57 -7.04 -0.60
N ALA A 215 -10.75 -6.01 -0.35
CA ALA A 215 -9.30 -6.09 -0.52
C ALA A 215 -8.65 -7.10 0.45
N LEU A 216 -9.15 -7.24 1.66
CA LEU A 216 -8.63 -8.20 2.64
C LEU A 216 -9.23 -9.61 2.50
N GLY A 217 -10.42 -9.73 1.88
CA GLY A 217 -11.22 -10.95 1.76
C GLY A 217 -11.86 -11.37 3.08
N VAL A 218 -11.07 -11.43 4.14
CA VAL A 218 -11.51 -11.65 5.52
C VAL A 218 -10.62 -10.88 6.48
N GLY A 219 -11.20 -10.25 7.48
CA GLY A 219 -10.47 -9.47 8.48
C GLY A 219 -11.26 -9.23 9.75
N THR A 220 -10.56 -8.99 10.84
CA THR A 220 -11.16 -8.53 12.09
C THR A 220 -11.55 -7.04 11.97
N ARG A 221 -12.31 -6.54 12.94
CA ARG A 221 -12.62 -5.10 13.06
C ARG A 221 -11.39 -4.21 12.91
N SER A 222 -10.31 -4.57 13.62
CA SER A 222 -9.05 -3.80 13.55
C SER A 222 -8.40 -3.86 12.19
N ASP A 223 -8.40 -5.00 11.51
CA ASP A 223 -7.79 -5.16 10.19
C ASP A 223 -8.49 -4.30 9.14
N ILE A 224 -9.83 -4.37 9.11
CA ILE A 224 -10.65 -3.64 8.14
C ILE A 224 -10.58 -2.13 8.40
N ALA A 225 -10.68 -1.72 9.67
CA ALA A 225 -10.58 -0.31 10.04
C ALA A 225 -9.19 0.28 9.74
N ASP A 226 -8.11 -0.50 9.96
CA ASP A 226 -6.73 -0.07 9.69
C ASP A 226 -6.48 0.18 8.20
N TYR A 227 -7.16 -0.54 7.30
CA TYR A 227 -6.91 -0.46 5.86
C TYR A 227 -7.01 0.97 5.31
N HIS A 228 -8.01 1.72 5.74
CA HIS A 228 -8.21 3.13 5.40
C HIS A 228 -8.07 4.07 6.60
N ARG A 229 -7.45 3.64 7.70
CA ARG A 229 -7.31 4.41 8.95
C ARG A 229 -8.65 4.97 9.43
N ILE A 230 -9.68 4.15 9.42
CA ILE A 230 -10.99 4.45 10.01
C ILE A 230 -10.91 4.14 11.50
N ARG A 231 -11.51 4.99 12.35
CA ARG A 231 -11.58 4.72 13.79
C ARG A 231 -12.54 3.56 14.05
N GLY A 232 -12.27 2.78 15.10
CA GLY A 232 -13.08 1.62 15.40
C GLY A 232 -14.56 1.93 15.60
N GLU A 233 -14.90 3.02 16.27
CA GLU A 233 -16.28 3.50 16.46
C GLU A 233 -16.96 3.86 15.13
N GLN A 234 -16.21 4.40 14.16
CA GLN A 234 -16.73 4.68 12.82
C GLN A 234 -17.01 3.38 12.05
N PHE A 235 -16.16 2.36 12.21
CA PHE A 235 -16.40 1.03 11.67
C PHE A 235 -17.68 0.42 12.25
N ASP A 236 -17.83 0.44 13.58
CA ASP A 236 -19.00 -0.12 14.27
C ASP A 236 -20.31 0.52 13.83
N ALA A 237 -20.28 1.82 13.53
CA ALA A 237 -21.46 2.57 13.10
C ALA A 237 -21.97 2.15 11.71
N VAL A 238 -21.14 1.58 10.84
CA VAL A 238 -21.50 1.34 9.43
C VAL A 238 -21.33 -0.13 8.97
N VAL A 239 -20.69 -1.00 9.75
CA VAL A 239 -20.37 -2.36 9.31
C VAL A 239 -21.60 -3.18 8.98
N ALA A 240 -22.71 -3.00 9.70
CA ALA A 240 -23.96 -3.73 9.46
C ALA A 240 -24.52 -3.48 8.04
N ASP A 241 -24.32 -2.28 7.52
CA ASP A 241 -24.84 -1.84 6.21
C ASP A 241 -23.74 -1.84 5.13
N SER A 242 -22.52 -2.29 5.46
CA SER A 242 -21.39 -2.32 4.53
C SER A 242 -21.48 -3.43 3.47
N GLY A 243 -22.37 -4.42 3.68
CA GLY A 243 -22.45 -5.61 2.85
C GLY A 243 -21.45 -6.72 3.22
N LEU A 244 -20.58 -6.49 4.22
CA LEU A 244 -19.73 -7.53 4.76
C LEU A 244 -20.54 -8.43 5.71
N VAL A 245 -20.20 -9.71 5.72
CA VAL A 245 -20.88 -10.69 6.59
C VAL A 245 -19.99 -11.12 7.75
N PRO A 246 -20.53 -11.27 8.96
CA PRO A 246 -19.78 -11.74 10.11
C PRO A 246 -19.38 -13.21 9.91
N VAL A 247 -18.14 -13.55 10.21
CA VAL A 247 -17.61 -14.92 10.15
C VAL A 247 -16.80 -15.24 11.39
N ARG A 248 -16.69 -16.54 11.69
CA ARG A 248 -15.75 -17.05 12.69
C ARG A 248 -14.58 -17.72 11.96
N VAL A 249 -13.36 -17.46 12.38
CA VAL A 249 -12.17 -18.12 11.86
C VAL A 249 -11.52 -18.92 12.97
N GLU A 250 -11.19 -20.17 12.69
CA GLU A 250 -10.50 -21.06 13.62
C GLU A 250 -9.18 -20.42 14.13
N GLY A 251 -8.99 -20.44 15.44
CA GLY A 251 -7.82 -19.86 16.09
C GLY A 251 -7.80 -18.34 16.19
N TRP A 252 -8.80 -17.63 15.65
CA TRP A 252 -8.88 -16.18 15.83
C TRP A 252 -9.73 -15.84 17.07
N PRO A 253 -9.18 -15.07 18.02
CA PRO A 253 -9.89 -14.78 19.26
C PRO A 253 -11.04 -13.76 19.10
N LYS A 254 -11.08 -13.07 17.96
CA LYS A 254 -12.05 -12.00 17.69
C LYS A 254 -12.94 -12.33 16.50
N GLN A 255 -14.17 -11.79 16.54
CA GLN A 255 -15.07 -11.74 15.39
C GLN A 255 -14.34 -11.20 14.16
N ALA A 256 -14.58 -11.82 13.02
CA ALA A 256 -14.15 -11.35 11.71
C ALA A 256 -15.34 -11.05 10.80
N TRP A 257 -15.10 -10.35 9.73
CA TRP A 257 -16.01 -10.06 8.63
C TRP A 257 -15.36 -10.47 7.33
N ALA A 258 -16.16 -10.93 6.39
CA ALA A 258 -15.71 -11.32 5.07
C ALA A 258 -16.57 -10.70 3.98
N ASP A 259 -15.98 -10.52 2.82
CA ASP A 259 -16.72 -10.22 1.61
C ASP A 259 -17.54 -11.46 1.20
N PRO A 260 -18.87 -11.35 0.99
CA PRO A 260 -19.70 -12.48 0.60
C PRO A 260 -19.26 -13.15 -0.70
N GLU A 261 -18.73 -12.39 -1.67
CA GLU A 261 -18.21 -12.94 -2.92
C GLU A 261 -16.96 -13.81 -2.70
N ALA A 262 -16.11 -13.41 -1.74
CA ALA A 262 -14.95 -14.20 -1.35
C ALA A 262 -15.33 -15.54 -0.69
N LEU A 263 -16.48 -15.61 -0.03
CA LEU A 263 -17.02 -16.84 0.57
C LEU A 263 -17.74 -17.75 -0.44
N ALA A 264 -18.36 -17.18 -1.47
CA ALA A 264 -19.18 -17.92 -2.44
C ALA A 264 -18.38 -18.93 -3.28
N THR A 265 -17.08 -18.75 -3.40
CA THR A 265 -16.22 -19.58 -4.24
C THR A 265 -15.00 -20.06 -3.46
N ALA A 266 -14.80 -21.38 -3.38
CA ALA A 266 -13.59 -21.94 -2.76
C ALA A 266 -12.33 -21.37 -3.45
N PRO A 267 -11.41 -20.74 -2.70
CA PRO A 267 -10.23 -20.10 -3.29
C PRO A 267 -9.25 -21.16 -3.81
N ARG A 268 -9.26 -21.35 -5.12
CA ARG A 268 -8.40 -22.29 -5.85
C ARG A 268 -7.50 -21.53 -6.81
N GLY A 269 -6.39 -22.13 -7.19
CA GLY A 269 -5.49 -21.58 -8.19
C GLY A 269 -4.02 -21.74 -7.84
N ARG A 270 -3.17 -21.25 -8.74
CA ARG A 270 -1.72 -21.29 -8.58
C ARG A 270 -1.28 -20.16 -7.67
N HIS A 271 -0.41 -20.45 -6.72
CA HIS A 271 0.21 -19.45 -5.87
C HIS A 271 1.33 -18.72 -6.61
N ARG A 272 1.40 -17.41 -6.45
CA ARG A 272 2.55 -16.61 -6.88
C ARG A 272 3.72 -16.83 -5.92
N THR A 273 4.95 -16.91 -6.46
CA THR A 273 6.21 -16.80 -5.72
C THR A 273 6.81 -15.44 -6.03
N THR A 274 7.08 -14.62 -5.00
CA THR A 274 7.59 -13.25 -5.19
C THR A 274 8.11 -12.67 -3.87
N LEU A 275 8.89 -11.59 -3.98
CA LEU A 275 9.24 -10.72 -2.85
C LEU A 275 8.16 -9.66 -2.65
N LEU A 276 7.77 -9.43 -1.41
CA LEU A 276 6.77 -8.41 -1.04
C LEU A 276 7.45 -7.15 -0.54
N SER A 277 6.95 -5.99 -0.98
CA SER A 277 7.29 -4.73 -0.31
C SER A 277 6.84 -4.77 1.15
N PRO A 278 7.62 -4.24 2.12
CA PRO A 278 7.14 -4.05 3.49
C PRO A 278 5.87 -3.20 3.61
N PHE A 279 5.53 -2.46 2.56
CA PHE A 279 4.35 -1.60 2.44
C PHE A 279 3.20 -2.26 1.66
N ASP A 280 3.33 -3.56 1.31
CA ASP A 280 2.26 -4.29 0.62
C ASP A 280 1.06 -4.51 1.55
N SER A 281 -0.15 -4.27 1.04
CA SER A 281 -1.39 -4.40 1.81
C SER A 281 -1.65 -5.80 2.37
N LEU A 282 -1.04 -6.84 1.81
CA LEU A 282 -1.10 -8.17 2.38
C LEU A 282 -0.45 -8.25 3.77
N ILE A 283 0.61 -7.45 4.00
CA ILE A 283 1.49 -7.59 5.17
C ILE A 283 1.73 -6.29 5.96
N TRP A 284 1.20 -5.14 5.55
CA TRP A 284 1.46 -3.86 6.22
C TRP A 284 0.89 -3.80 7.66
N GLU A 285 -0.23 -4.51 7.94
CA GLU A 285 -0.73 -4.70 9.30
C GLU A 285 -0.09 -5.97 9.91
N ARG A 286 0.77 -5.77 10.91
CA ARG A 286 1.70 -6.81 11.38
C ARG A 286 1.02 -7.89 12.20
N ALA A 287 0.06 -7.54 13.06
CA ALA A 287 -0.67 -8.51 13.87
C ALA A 287 -1.55 -9.42 12.99
N ARG A 288 -2.11 -8.87 11.89
CA ARG A 288 -2.80 -9.67 10.88
C ARG A 288 -1.83 -10.59 10.15
N THR A 289 -0.66 -10.11 9.75
CA THR A 289 0.37 -10.92 9.09
C THR A 289 0.77 -12.11 9.95
N GLU A 290 1.03 -11.88 11.23
CA GLU A 290 1.37 -12.95 12.18
C GLU A 290 0.21 -13.93 12.35
N ARG A 291 -1.02 -13.45 12.49
CA ARG A 291 -2.22 -14.28 12.65
C ARG A 291 -2.52 -15.17 11.44
N ILE A 292 -2.33 -14.65 10.20
CA ILE A 292 -2.63 -15.38 8.96
C ILE A 292 -1.50 -16.33 8.56
N PHE A 293 -0.24 -15.90 8.74
CA PHE A 293 0.91 -16.63 8.20
C PHE A 293 1.80 -17.27 9.27
N GLY A 294 1.59 -16.97 10.57
CA GLY A 294 2.53 -17.35 11.62
C GLY A 294 3.91 -16.70 11.46
N PHE A 295 3.96 -15.54 10.80
CA PHE A 295 5.20 -14.89 10.38
C PHE A 295 5.30 -13.50 10.98
N THR A 296 6.25 -13.30 11.88
CA THR A 296 6.53 -11.99 12.47
C THR A 296 7.27 -11.12 11.47
N HIS A 297 6.67 -10.01 11.08
CA HIS A 297 7.26 -9.03 10.16
C HIS A 297 7.41 -7.67 10.80
N ARG A 298 8.57 -7.05 10.61
CA ARG A 298 8.87 -5.69 11.08
C ARG A 298 9.75 -4.96 10.08
N LEU A 299 9.38 -3.74 9.72
CA LEU A 299 10.26 -2.85 8.97
C LEU A 299 11.28 -2.23 9.93
N GLU A 300 12.57 -2.41 9.64
CA GLU A 300 13.66 -1.94 10.49
C GLU A 300 14.38 -0.70 9.91
N ALA A 301 13.81 -0.05 8.90
CA ALA A 301 14.39 1.15 8.28
C ALA A 301 14.67 2.27 9.30
N TYR A 302 13.82 2.40 10.33
CA TYR A 302 13.96 3.39 11.40
C TYR A 302 14.69 2.87 12.64
N VAL A 303 15.11 1.60 12.62
CA VAL A 303 15.91 1.01 13.69
C VAL A 303 17.38 1.33 13.45
N PRO A 304 18.17 1.78 14.46
CA PRO A 304 19.60 1.99 14.32
C PRO A 304 20.32 0.75 13.76
N LYS A 305 21.22 0.93 12.81
CA LYS A 305 21.88 -0.17 12.08
C LYS A 305 22.38 -1.32 12.96
N PRO A 306 23.05 -1.09 14.13
CA PRO A 306 23.53 -2.18 14.97
C PRO A 306 22.43 -3.02 15.65
N LYS A 307 21.19 -2.52 15.69
CA LYS A 307 20.04 -3.18 16.31
C LYS A 307 19.12 -3.87 15.31
N ARG A 308 19.42 -3.81 14.02
CA ARG A 308 18.65 -4.47 12.97
C ARG A 308 18.94 -5.97 12.98
N ILE A 309 17.87 -6.76 12.95
CA ILE A 309 17.93 -8.23 12.92
C ILE A 309 17.90 -8.72 11.48
N HIS A 310 17.01 -8.16 10.67
CA HIS A 310 16.73 -8.62 9.31
C HIS A 310 17.19 -7.64 8.22
N GLY A 311 17.69 -6.48 8.59
CA GLY A 311 18.23 -5.48 7.67
C GLY A 311 17.39 -4.20 7.56
N TYR A 312 17.70 -3.38 6.58
CA TYR A 312 17.09 -2.06 6.42
C TYR A 312 15.67 -2.13 5.82
N PHE A 313 15.53 -2.90 4.74
CA PHE A 313 14.31 -3.00 3.96
C PHE A 313 13.96 -4.46 3.70
N ALA A 314 13.81 -5.23 4.78
CA ALA A 314 13.57 -6.66 4.70
C ALA A 314 12.26 -6.98 3.96
N MET A 315 12.38 -7.57 2.77
CA MET A 315 11.27 -7.97 1.89
C MET A 315 10.91 -9.43 2.15
N PRO A 316 9.69 -9.75 2.64
CA PRO A 316 9.25 -11.13 2.81
C PRO A 316 9.13 -11.89 1.49
N LEU A 317 9.51 -13.17 1.51
CA LEU A 317 9.30 -14.12 0.43
C LEU A 317 7.94 -14.80 0.58
N LEU A 318 7.03 -14.53 -0.34
CA LEU A 318 5.78 -15.27 -0.49
C LEU A 318 5.99 -16.43 -1.47
N SER A 319 5.71 -17.67 -1.07
CA SER A 319 5.69 -18.83 -1.95
C SER A 319 4.77 -19.93 -1.44
N GLY A 320 4.05 -20.58 -2.33
CA GLY A 320 3.09 -21.64 -1.96
C GLY A 320 2.00 -21.17 -0.99
N GLY A 321 1.71 -19.87 -0.98
CA GLY A 321 0.73 -19.25 -0.08
C GLY A 321 1.22 -19.10 1.37
N ARG A 322 2.53 -19.13 1.60
CA ARG A 322 3.17 -18.95 2.91
C ARG A 322 4.33 -17.95 2.80
N LEU A 323 4.64 -17.30 3.90
CA LEU A 323 5.86 -16.49 4.02
C LEU A 323 6.99 -17.41 4.49
N LEU A 324 7.97 -17.64 3.62
CA LEU A 324 9.02 -18.65 3.81
C LEU A 324 10.36 -18.05 4.24
N GLY A 325 10.45 -16.74 4.35
CA GLY A 325 11.67 -16.03 4.69
C GLY A 325 11.61 -14.58 4.30
N ARG A 326 12.73 -13.90 4.32
CA ARG A 326 12.88 -12.51 3.90
C ARG A 326 14.29 -12.21 3.43
N VAL A 327 14.44 -11.15 2.66
CA VAL A 327 15.75 -10.65 2.21
C VAL A 327 15.80 -9.15 2.39
N ASP A 328 16.96 -8.63 2.87
CA ASP A 328 17.31 -7.21 2.79
C ASP A 328 18.12 -6.98 1.52
N PRO A 329 17.52 -6.54 0.42
CA PRO A 329 18.23 -6.36 -0.82
C PRO A 329 18.93 -5.00 -0.88
N ALA A 330 19.90 -4.89 -1.77
CA ALA A 330 20.47 -3.62 -2.23
C ALA A 330 20.79 -3.72 -3.71
N ARG A 331 21.02 -2.58 -4.33
CA ARG A 331 21.52 -2.51 -5.69
C ARG A 331 22.89 -1.86 -5.72
N GLU A 332 23.89 -2.54 -6.29
CA GLU A 332 25.26 -2.06 -6.43
C GLU A 332 25.66 -2.21 -7.90
N GLY A 333 25.59 -1.09 -8.64
CA GLY A 333 25.77 -1.12 -10.10
C GLY A 333 24.72 -2.00 -10.77
N THR A 334 25.18 -3.03 -11.48
CA THR A 334 24.34 -4.04 -12.14
C THR A 334 24.18 -5.33 -11.31
N THR A 335 24.48 -5.28 -10.01
CA THR A 335 24.36 -6.44 -9.12
C THR A 335 23.25 -6.20 -8.10
N LEU A 336 22.32 -7.17 -7.98
CA LEU A 336 21.42 -7.26 -6.85
C LEU A 336 22.15 -7.93 -5.69
N VAL A 337 22.32 -7.22 -4.59
CA VAL A 337 23.00 -7.73 -3.41
C VAL A 337 21.97 -8.14 -2.35
N ALA A 338 21.90 -9.43 -2.04
CA ALA A 338 21.13 -9.95 -0.91
C ALA A 338 21.99 -9.81 0.36
N ARG A 339 21.94 -8.64 1.02
CA ARG A 339 22.77 -8.29 2.18
C ARG A 339 22.50 -9.19 3.38
N GLN A 340 21.23 -9.48 3.62
CA GLN A 340 20.81 -10.38 4.68
C GLN A 340 19.65 -11.22 4.14
N VAL A 341 19.80 -12.53 4.18
CA VAL A 341 18.73 -13.49 3.85
C VAL A 341 18.37 -14.27 5.12
N SER A 342 17.08 -14.29 5.46
CA SER A 342 16.54 -15.10 6.55
C SER A 342 15.58 -16.13 5.97
N LEU A 343 15.82 -17.41 6.22
CA LEU A 343 15.03 -18.53 5.68
C LEU A 343 14.37 -19.34 6.81
N GLU A 344 13.08 -19.56 6.71
CA GLU A 344 12.33 -20.35 7.70
C GLU A 344 12.73 -21.85 7.66
N SER A 345 13.12 -22.35 6.49
CA SER A 345 13.58 -23.73 6.31
C SER A 345 14.35 -23.90 4.99
N ALA A 346 14.97 -25.07 4.80
CA ALA A 346 15.64 -25.43 3.53
C ALA A 346 14.68 -25.40 2.31
N LYS A 347 13.37 -25.59 2.51
CA LYS A 347 12.36 -25.50 1.45
C LYS A 347 12.23 -24.10 0.87
N ALA A 348 12.74 -23.07 1.54
CA ALA A 348 12.73 -21.70 1.07
C ALA A 348 13.88 -21.36 0.10
N VAL A 349 14.89 -22.20 -0.04
CA VAL A 349 16.10 -21.94 -0.85
C VAL A 349 15.75 -21.70 -2.32
N GLU A 350 15.16 -22.66 -2.98
CA GLU A 350 14.78 -22.54 -4.40
C GLU A 350 13.77 -21.41 -4.68
N PRO A 351 12.69 -21.24 -3.87
CA PRO A 351 11.82 -20.08 -4.02
C PRO A 351 12.53 -18.74 -3.84
N MET A 352 13.49 -18.63 -2.91
CA MET A 352 14.25 -17.40 -2.67
C MET A 352 15.18 -17.11 -3.85
N ALA A 353 15.93 -18.10 -4.33
CA ALA A 353 16.80 -17.94 -5.50
C ALA A 353 16.01 -17.45 -6.72
N ARG A 354 14.90 -18.12 -7.03
CA ARG A 354 14.02 -17.72 -8.15
C ARG A 354 13.48 -16.31 -7.99
N ALA A 355 13.02 -15.92 -6.80
CA ALA A 355 12.49 -14.59 -6.56
C ALA A 355 13.57 -13.50 -6.65
N LEU A 356 14.80 -13.79 -6.24
CA LEU A 356 15.95 -12.91 -6.39
C LEU A 356 16.36 -12.72 -7.84
N LEU A 357 16.40 -13.80 -8.64
CA LEU A 357 16.70 -13.74 -10.07
C LEU A 357 15.66 -12.94 -10.83
N GLU A 358 14.35 -13.19 -10.59
CA GLU A 358 13.26 -12.44 -11.20
C GLU A 358 13.34 -10.95 -10.83
N ALA A 359 13.64 -10.63 -9.56
CA ALA A 359 13.78 -9.25 -9.11
C ALA A 359 15.01 -8.56 -9.72
N ALA A 360 16.13 -9.26 -9.83
CA ALA A 360 17.35 -8.75 -10.46
C ALA A 360 17.11 -8.39 -11.93
N GLU A 361 16.54 -9.31 -12.71
CA GLU A 361 16.17 -9.07 -14.10
C GLU A 361 15.25 -7.85 -14.25
N TRP A 362 14.19 -7.76 -13.40
CA TRP A 362 13.24 -6.67 -13.46
C TRP A 362 13.86 -5.30 -13.22
N VAL A 363 14.85 -5.19 -12.30
CA VAL A 363 15.50 -3.92 -12.02
C VAL A 363 16.76 -3.68 -12.86
N GLY A 364 17.03 -4.53 -13.87
CA GLY A 364 18.16 -4.43 -14.78
C GLY A 364 19.50 -4.73 -14.11
N CYS A 365 19.53 -5.75 -13.25
CA CYS A 365 20.75 -6.32 -12.69
C CYS A 365 21.11 -7.62 -13.43
N ASP A 366 22.40 -7.78 -13.76
CA ASP A 366 22.93 -8.92 -14.50
C ASP A 366 23.35 -10.08 -13.57
N ALA A 367 23.50 -9.79 -12.28
CA ALA A 367 23.96 -10.74 -11.29
C ALA A 367 23.25 -10.58 -9.94
N VAL A 368 23.24 -11.68 -9.17
CA VAL A 368 22.81 -11.71 -7.77
C VAL A 368 23.99 -12.15 -6.91
N ARG A 369 24.26 -11.40 -5.83
CA ARG A 369 25.29 -11.72 -4.84
C ARG A 369 24.66 -11.83 -3.45
N VAL A 370 24.96 -12.92 -2.74
CA VAL A 370 24.53 -13.13 -1.36
C VAL A 370 25.68 -12.78 -0.42
N GLU A 371 25.43 -11.89 0.55
CA GLU A 371 26.41 -11.51 1.56
C GLU A 371 26.29 -12.35 2.83
N ARG A 372 25.06 -12.54 3.30
CA ARG A 372 24.83 -13.26 4.54
C ARG A 372 23.52 -14.03 4.52
N VAL A 373 23.54 -15.24 5.06
CA VAL A 373 22.36 -16.07 5.33
C VAL A 373 22.33 -16.33 6.83
N ASP A 374 21.17 -16.17 7.48
CA ASP A 374 20.99 -16.39 8.93
C ASP A 374 21.20 -17.85 9.33
N ARG A 375 21.02 -18.77 8.37
CA ARG A 375 21.31 -20.22 8.47
C ARG A 375 22.52 -20.54 7.61
N PRO A 376 23.74 -20.52 8.15
CA PRO A 376 24.97 -20.72 7.37
C PRO A 376 25.01 -22.02 6.57
N GLU A 377 24.36 -23.08 7.07
CA GLU A 377 24.25 -24.37 6.40
C GLU A 377 23.45 -24.31 5.08
N LEU A 378 22.62 -23.30 4.88
CA LEU A 378 21.84 -23.11 3.65
C LEU A 378 22.54 -22.19 2.63
N THR A 379 23.68 -21.58 3.00
CA THR A 379 24.39 -20.62 2.13
C THR A 379 24.83 -21.25 0.82
N ALA A 380 25.50 -22.41 0.89
CA ALA A 380 25.99 -23.11 -0.31
C ALA A 380 24.84 -23.51 -1.25
N ALA A 381 23.73 -24.00 -0.68
CA ALA A 381 22.55 -24.37 -1.45
C ALA A 381 21.89 -23.16 -2.12
N LEU A 382 21.81 -22.02 -1.43
CA LEU A 382 21.23 -20.80 -2.00
C LEU A 382 22.12 -20.24 -3.13
N VAL A 383 23.44 -20.21 -2.93
CA VAL A 383 24.38 -19.77 -3.98
C VAL A 383 24.33 -20.68 -5.19
N ALA A 384 24.28 -22.00 -4.99
CA ALA A 384 24.15 -22.96 -6.10
C ALA A 384 22.83 -22.83 -6.88
N ALA A 385 21.74 -22.44 -6.20
CA ALA A 385 20.43 -22.21 -6.82
C ALA A 385 20.36 -20.89 -7.61
N LEU A 386 21.29 -19.99 -7.42
CA LEU A 386 21.41 -18.73 -8.17
C LEU A 386 22.20 -18.88 -9.49
N GLY A 387 22.93 -19.95 -9.69
CA GLY A 387 23.73 -20.27 -10.88
C GLY A 387 25.22 -20.05 -10.65
#